data_84c3c3d20aae441c9046af1d780d87ea
#
_entry.id   84c3c3d20aae441c9046af1d780d87ea
#
_cell.length_a   1.000
_cell.length_b   1.000
_cell.length_c   1.000
_cell.angle_alpha   90.00
_cell.angle_beta   90.00
_cell.angle_gamma   90.00
#
_symmetry.space_group_name_H-M   'P 1'
#
loop_
_entity.id
_entity.type
_entity.pdbx_description
1 polymer ?
#
loop_
_entity_poly.entity_id
_entity_poly.type
_entity_poly.pdbx_seq_one_letter_code
_entity_poly.pdbx_strand_id
1 'polypeptide(L)'
;MDSITKLLIRYFTGIVAESSIMTILVSIGLLIFGFPWHDALIIAMFVGVLNVIPYLGPIIGIAIGIFIGVVGSPSDLSVFALVLRIGGTILVAQGIDNFLLQPLLYSQRAKAHPLEIFLVILIAGSLAGVVGMLLAIPAYNVIRVFAKEFFYNFRVVQKLTEHI
;
A
#
# COMPACT_ATOMS: atom_id res chain seq x y z
N MET A 1 4.41 4.38 26.97
CA MET A 1 4.52 5.27 25.81
C MET A 1 5.55 4.79 24.77
N ASP A 2 6.64 4.17 25.18
CA ASP A 2 7.72 3.73 24.27
C ASP A 2 7.29 2.67 23.23
N SER A 3 6.33 1.81 23.56
CA SER A 3 5.88 0.75 22.65
C SER A 3 5.10 1.29 21.44
N ILE A 4 4.23 2.28 21.65
CA ILE A 4 3.44 2.90 20.56
C ILE A 4 4.37 3.71 19.64
N THR A 5 5.28 4.49 20.22
CA THR A 5 6.25 5.27 19.46
C THR A 5 7.14 4.37 18.58
N LYS A 6 7.66 3.28 19.13
CA LYS A 6 8.45 2.30 18.36
C LYS A 6 7.64 1.65 17.24
N LEU A 7 6.36 1.36 17.49
CA LEU A 7 5.47 0.78 16.49
C LEU A 7 5.21 1.75 15.34
N LEU A 8 4.95 3.03 15.64
CA LEU A 8 4.76 4.08 14.64
C LEU A 8 6.02 4.31 13.82
N ILE A 9 7.19 4.45 14.46
CA ILE A 9 8.47 4.64 13.76
C ILE A 9 8.71 3.47 12.78
N ARG A 10 8.55 2.23 13.26
CA ARG A 10 8.73 1.04 12.43
C ARG A 10 7.75 1.01 11.24
N TYR A 11 6.51 1.42 11.46
CA TYR A 11 5.50 1.49 10.42
C TYR A 11 5.86 2.53 9.35
N PHE A 12 6.18 3.77 9.76
CA PHE A 12 6.55 4.82 8.81
C PHE A 12 7.86 4.52 8.08
N THR A 13 8.84 3.96 8.76
CA THR A 13 10.08 3.51 8.11
C THR A 13 9.82 2.41 7.08
N GLY A 14 8.93 1.46 7.40
CA GLY A 14 8.49 0.41 6.47
C GLY A 14 7.82 0.99 5.23
N ILE A 15 6.90 1.94 5.39
CA ILE A 15 6.22 2.63 4.28
C ILE A 15 7.23 3.34 3.37
N VAL A 16 8.15 4.12 3.95
CA VAL A 16 9.16 4.85 3.15
C VAL A 16 10.04 3.88 2.37
N ALA A 17 10.47 2.78 3.00
CA ALA A 17 11.25 1.74 2.33
C ALA A 17 10.45 1.08 1.20
N GLU A 18 9.20 0.69 1.46
CA GLU A 18 8.30 0.08 0.47
C GLU A 18 8.06 1.01 -0.73
N SER A 19 7.70 2.28 -0.48
CA SER A 19 7.51 3.29 -1.52
C SER A 19 8.77 3.52 -2.37
N SER A 20 9.95 3.54 -1.73
CA SER A 20 11.22 3.71 -2.43
C SER A 20 11.53 2.51 -3.32
N ILE A 21 11.33 1.29 -2.82
CA ILE A 21 11.55 0.06 -3.58
C ILE A 21 10.55 -0.02 -4.75
N MET A 22 9.27 0.30 -4.51
CA MET A 22 8.25 0.34 -5.56
C MET A 22 8.59 1.35 -6.66
N THR A 23 9.06 2.54 -6.30
CA THR A 23 9.55 3.53 -7.26
C THR A 23 10.67 2.97 -8.12
N ILE A 24 11.64 2.29 -7.52
CA ILE A 24 12.77 1.68 -8.24
C ILE A 24 12.28 0.57 -9.18
N LEU A 25 11.43 -0.34 -8.69
CA LEU A 25 10.91 -1.46 -9.48
C LEU A 25 10.11 -0.99 -10.70
N VAL A 26 9.21 -0.02 -10.50
CA VAL A 26 8.40 0.53 -11.60
C VAL A 26 9.26 1.32 -12.58
N SER A 27 10.23 2.12 -12.10
CA SER A 27 11.18 2.81 -12.98
C SER A 27 11.93 1.84 -13.88
N ILE A 28 12.53 0.80 -13.31
CA ILE A 28 13.28 -0.21 -14.05
C ILE A 28 12.37 -0.90 -15.06
N GLY A 29 11.16 -1.30 -14.64
CA GLY A 29 10.21 -1.95 -15.53
C GLY A 29 9.82 -1.09 -16.74
N LEU A 30 9.55 0.21 -16.54
CA LEU A 30 9.22 1.14 -17.61
C LEU A 30 10.41 1.40 -18.53
N LEU A 31 11.64 1.52 -17.99
CA LEU A 31 12.85 1.64 -18.79
C LEU A 31 13.08 0.42 -19.70
N ILE A 32 12.82 -0.80 -19.20
CA ILE A 32 12.89 -2.02 -20.01
C ILE A 32 11.90 -1.97 -21.19
N PHE A 33 10.72 -1.38 -21.00
CA PHE A 33 9.72 -1.18 -22.05
C PHE A 33 10.02 0.02 -22.97
N GLY A 34 11.17 0.67 -22.83
CA GLY A 34 11.63 1.74 -23.70
C GLY A 34 11.04 3.12 -23.40
N PHE A 35 10.49 3.34 -22.22
CA PHE A 35 10.06 4.68 -21.81
C PHE A 35 11.28 5.59 -21.59
N PRO A 36 11.20 6.89 -21.94
CA PRO A 36 12.21 7.87 -21.58
C PRO A 36 12.42 7.87 -20.06
N TRP A 37 13.65 8.03 -19.61
CA TRP A 37 14.01 7.94 -18.20
C TRP A 37 13.24 8.94 -17.31
N HIS A 38 12.96 10.13 -17.79
CA HIS A 38 12.21 11.16 -17.07
C HIS A 38 10.74 10.75 -16.88
N ASP A 39 10.07 10.21 -17.90
CA ASP A 39 8.69 9.76 -17.82
C ASP A 39 8.59 8.53 -16.92
N ALA A 40 9.50 7.56 -17.08
CA ALA A 40 9.59 6.38 -16.25
C ALA A 40 9.75 6.74 -14.77
N LEU A 41 10.63 7.72 -14.47
CA LEU A 41 10.85 8.17 -13.09
C LEU A 41 9.64 8.90 -12.52
N ILE A 42 9.01 9.80 -13.29
CA ILE A 42 7.82 10.54 -12.83
C ILE A 42 6.67 9.57 -12.53
N ILE A 43 6.36 8.66 -13.47
CA ILE A 43 5.32 7.65 -13.27
C ILE A 43 5.62 6.80 -12.03
N ALA A 44 6.86 6.32 -11.92
CA ALA A 44 7.27 5.47 -10.80
C ALA A 44 7.21 6.19 -9.45
N MET A 45 7.58 7.48 -9.38
CA MET A 45 7.44 8.27 -8.16
C MET A 45 5.99 8.40 -7.72
N PHE A 46 5.07 8.70 -8.67
CA PHE A 46 3.65 8.74 -8.33
C PHE A 46 3.14 7.38 -7.84
N VAL A 47 3.49 6.29 -8.53
CA VAL A 47 3.09 4.94 -8.12
C VAL A 47 3.64 4.59 -6.73
N GLY A 48 4.93 4.85 -6.49
CA GLY A 48 5.57 4.56 -5.21
C GLY A 48 4.99 5.36 -4.05
N VAL A 49 4.76 6.67 -4.25
CA VAL A 49 4.16 7.52 -3.21
C VAL A 49 2.70 7.12 -2.94
N LEU A 50 1.92 6.86 -3.99
CA LEU A 50 0.53 6.47 -3.83
C LEU A 50 0.37 5.06 -3.26
N ASN A 51 1.39 4.19 -3.41
CA ASN A 51 1.39 2.83 -2.84
C ASN A 51 1.29 2.81 -1.31
N VAL A 52 1.56 3.95 -0.67
CA VAL A 52 1.33 4.13 0.78
C VAL A 52 -0.13 3.87 1.17
N ILE A 53 -1.07 4.11 0.26
CA ILE A 53 -2.50 3.84 0.48
C ILE A 53 -2.85 2.50 -0.17
N PRO A 54 -3.00 1.40 0.61
CA PRO A 54 -3.32 0.09 0.07
C PRO A 54 -4.57 0.12 -0.83
N TYR A 55 -4.55 -0.65 -1.90
CA TYR A 55 -5.59 -0.77 -2.92
C TYR A 55 -5.81 0.47 -3.79
N LEU A 56 -5.88 1.67 -3.20
CA LEU A 56 -6.09 2.92 -3.94
C LEU A 56 -4.83 3.35 -4.69
N GLY A 57 -3.67 3.19 -4.06
CA GLY A 57 -2.39 3.57 -4.65
C GLY A 57 -2.14 2.96 -6.03
N PRO A 58 -2.20 1.65 -6.19
CA PRO A 58 -2.02 0.99 -7.49
C PRO A 58 -3.01 1.45 -8.55
N ILE A 59 -4.31 1.58 -8.20
CA ILE A 59 -5.36 1.98 -9.13
C ILE A 59 -5.11 3.40 -9.63
N ILE A 60 -4.88 4.34 -8.71
CA ILE A 60 -4.60 5.74 -9.05
C ILE A 60 -3.25 5.85 -9.78
N GLY A 61 -2.25 5.08 -9.35
CA GLY A 61 -0.93 5.00 -9.98
C GLY A 61 -1.00 4.58 -11.45
N ILE A 62 -1.80 3.55 -11.77
CA ILE A 62 -2.04 3.13 -13.16
C ILE A 62 -2.72 4.24 -13.95
N ALA A 63 -3.76 4.87 -13.41
CA ALA A 63 -4.50 5.93 -14.09
C ALA A 63 -3.59 7.14 -14.41
N ILE A 64 -2.82 7.61 -13.42
CA ILE A 64 -1.87 8.71 -13.60
C ILE A 64 -0.74 8.29 -14.56
N GLY A 65 -0.23 7.06 -14.43
CA GLY A 65 0.82 6.55 -15.30
C GLY A 65 0.38 6.52 -16.77
N ILE A 66 -0.83 6.04 -17.04
CA ILE A 66 -1.39 6.04 -18.39
C ILE A 66 -1.57 7.47 -18.89
N PHE A 67 -2.09 8.38 -18.06
CA PHE A 67 -2.25 9.79 -18.44
C PHE A 67 -0.91 10.42 -18.82
N ILE A 68 0.13 10.26 -18.00
CA ILE A 68 1.48 10.75 -18.31
C ILE A 68 2.04 10.10 -19.58
N GLY A 69 1.86 8.78 -19.72
CA GLY A 69 2.30 8.04 -20.90
C GLY A 69 1.63 8.53 -22.19
N VAL A 70 0.34 8.86 -22.15
CA VAL A 70 -0.38 9.39 -23.31
C VAL A 70 0.07 10.80 -23.67
N VAL A 71 0.36 11.64 -22.69
CA VAL A 71 0.77 13.03 -22.89
C VAL A 71 2.25 13.13 -23.28
N GLY A 72 3.10 12.30 -22.69
CA GLY A 72 4.56 12.37 -22.84
C GLY A 72 5.14 11.49 -23.96
N SER A 73 4.39 10.46 -24.40
CA SER A 73 4.92 9.55 -25.42
C SER A 73 4.87 10.16 -26.83
N PRO A 74 5.92 9.93 -27.66
CA PRO A 74 5.85 10.20 -29.08
C PRO A 74 4.64 9.46 -29.68
N SER A 75 4.01 10.07 -30.67
CA SER A 75 2.74 9.71 -31.31
C SER A 75 2.61 8.30 -31.90
N ASP A 76 3.62 7.44 -31.74
CA ASP A 76 3.70 6.14 -32.43
C ASP A 76 3.16 4.96 -31.64
N LEU A 77 2.91 5.10 -30.32
CA LEU A 77 2.36 4.04 -29.50
C LEU A 77 0.85 4.15 -29.37
N SER A 78 0.15 3.07 -29.70
CA SER A 78 -1.29 3.01 -29.43
C SER A 78 -1.56 3.10 -27.92
N VAL A 79 -2.68 3.72 -27.52
CA VAL A 79 -3.13 3.80 -26.13
C VAL A 79 -3.18 2.40 -25.49
N PHE A 80 -3.58 1.40 -26.26
CA PHE A 80 -3.61 0.00 -25.79
C PHE A 80 -2.22 -0.52 -25.43
N ALA A 81 -1.19 -0.22 -26.22
CA ALA A 81 0.18 -0.61 -25.91
C ALA A 81 0.71 0.10 -24.66
N LEU A 82 0.35 1.38 -24.44
CA LEU A 82 0.68 2.12 -23.23
C LEU A 82 0.02 1.51 -22.01
N VAL A 83 -1.27 1.18 -22.07
CA VAL A 83 -2.00 0.53 -20.99
C VAL A 83 -1.35 -0.80 -20.61
N LEU A 84 -0.99 -1.62 -21.59
CA LEU A 84 -0.34 -2.92 -21.33
C LEU A 84 1.05 -2.75 -20.73
N ARG A 85 1.87 -1.84 -21.21
CA ARG A 85 3.24 -1.62 -20.71
C ARG A 85 3.23 -1.03 -19.31
N ILE A 86 2.48 0.04 -19.08
CA ILE A 86 2.41 0.71 -17.77
C ILE A 86 1.66 -0.15 -16.78
N GLY A 87 0.46 -0.60 -17.14
CA GLY A 87 -0.37 -1.45 -16.27
C GLY A 87 0.31 -2.76 -15.95
N GLY A 88 0.90 -3.43 -16.94
CA GLY A 88 1.66 -4.66 -16.76
C GLY A 88 2.86 -4.49 -15.82
N THR A 89 3.64 -3.41 -16.00
CA THR A 89 4.76 -3.07 -15.11
C THR A 89 4.30 -2.89 -13.67
N ILE A 90 3.25 -2.10 -13.47
CA ILE A 90 2.72 -1.83 -12.12
C ILE A 90 2.14 -3.09 -11.50
N LEU A 91 1.42 -3.93 -12.25
CA LEU A 91 0.88 -5.21 -11.75
C LEU A 91 1.99 -6.19 -11.36
N VAL A 92 3.07 -6.28 -12.13
CA VAL A 92 4.24 -7.11 -11.76
C VAL A 92 4.90 -6.57 -10.49
N ALA A 93 5.12 -5.25 -10.41
CA ALA A 93 5.66 -4.61 -9.22
C ALA A 93 4.76 -4.85 -7.99
N GLN A 94 3.43 -4.77 -8.14
CA GLN A 94 2.46 -5.10 -7.08
C GLN A 94 2.53 -6.58 -6.67
N GLY A 95 2.75 -7.48 -7.61
CA GLY A 95 3.00 -8.90 -7.30
C GLY A 95 4.23 -9.04 -6.40
N ILE A 96 5.35 -8.42 -6.75
CA ILE A 96 6.57 -8.41 -5.94
C ILE A 96 6.30 -7.79 -4.56
N ASP A 97 5.59 -6.68 -4.51
CA ASP A 97 5.22 -6.01 -3.27
C ASP A 97 4.41 -6.94 -2.36
N ASN A 98 3.32 -7.49 -2.85
CA ASN A 98 2.40 -8.31 -2.05
C ASN A 98 3.02 -9.63 -1.57
N PHE A 99 3.86 -10.28 -2.40
CA PHE A 99 4.41 -11.59 -2.10
C PHE A 99 5.78 -11.56 -1.43
N LEU A 100 6.56 -10.47 -1.61
CA LEU A 100 7.91 -10.37 -1.08
C LEU A 100 8.07 -9.19 -0.10
N LEU A 101 7.78 -7.95 -0.53
CA LEU A 101 8.09 -6.78 0.27
C LEU A 101 7.21 -6.70 1.52
N GLN A 102 5.91 -6.89 1.37
CA GLN A 102 4.99 -6.83 2.51
C GLN A 102 5.27 -7.87 3.59
N PRO A 103 5.52 -9.16 3.28
CA PRO A 103 5.94 -10.13 4.30
C PRO A 103 7.27 -9.78 4.95
N LEU A 104 8.23 -9.26 4.20
CA LEU A 104 9.56 -8.92 4.73
C LEU A 104 9.52 -7.67 5.63
N LEU A 105 8.83 -6.62 5.21
CA LEU A 105 8.79 -5.35 5.92
C LEU A 105 7.82 -5.37 7.11
N TYR A 106 6.75 -6.16 7.01
CA TYR A 106 5.65 -6.16 7.97
C TYR A 106 5.36 -7.55 8.55
N SER A 107 6.40 -8.31 8.89
CA SER A 107 6.32 -9.69 9.42
C SER A 107 5.37 -9.90 10.62
N GLN A 108 4.87 -8.83 11.23
CA GLN A 108 3.91 -8.86 12.35
C GLN A 108 2.57 -8.21 12.00
N ARG A 109 2.17 -8.15 10.72
CA ARG A 109 0.82 -7.68 10.40
C ARG A 109 -0.19 -8.57 11.14
N ALA A 110 -1.02 -7.92 11.92
CA ALA A 110 -2.22 -8.58 12.46
C ALA A 110 -2.89 -9.31 11.29
N LYS A 111 -3.24 -10.59 11.50
CA LYS A 111 -3.98 -11.41 10.54
C LYS A 111 -5.38 -10.81 10.34
N ALA A 112 -5.45 -9.63 9.73
CA ALA A 112 -6.69 -8.94 9.42
C ALA A 112 -7.14 -9.37 8.03
N HIS A 113 -8.43 -9.57 7.86
CA HIS A 113 -9.00 -9.88 6.55
C HIS A 113 -8.82 -8.66 5.63
N PRO A 114 -8.47 -8.84 4.34
CA PRO A 114 -8.31 -7.72 3.40
C PRO A 114 -9.50 -6.75 3.37
N LEU A 115 -10.72 -7.27 3.51
CA LEU A 115 -11.94 -6.47 3.58
C LEU A 115 -11.98 -5.55 4.82
N GLU A 116 -11.48 -6.03 5.97
CA GLU A 116 -11.40 -5.20 7.19
C GLU A 116 -10.49 -4.00 6.97
N ILE A 117 -9.30 -4.24 6.40
CA ILE A 117 -8.34 -3.18 6.09
C ILE A 117 -8.94 -2.18 5.09
N PHE A 118 -9.60 -2.67 4.05
CA PHE A 118 -10.26 -1.82 3.06
C PHE A 118 -11.32 -0.92 3.70
N LEU A 119 -12.21 -1.48 4.55
CA LEU A 119 -13.24 -0.71 5.25
C LEU A 119 -12.65 0.32 6.21
N VAL A 120 -11.60 -0.05 6.95
CA VAL A 120 -10.92 0.87 7.87
C VAL A 120 -10.31 2.05 7.10
N ILE A 121 -9.69 1.80 5.94
CA ILE A 121 -9.14 2.87 5.10
C ILE A 121 -10.26 3.79 4.57
N LEU A 122 -11.39 3.23 4.13
CA LEU A 122 -12.53 4.04 3.67
C LEU A 122 -13.10 4.91 4.79
N ILE A 123 -13.31 4.34 5.98
CA ILE A 123 -13.82 5.08 7.15
C ILE A 123 -12.83 6.17 7.55
N ALA A 124 -11.56 5.84 7.69
CA ALA A 124 -10.53 6.80 8.07
C ALA A 124 -10.36 7.90 7.01
N GLY A 125 -10.48 7.53 5.73
CA GLY A 125 -10.47 8.49 4.61
C GLY A 125 -11.66 9.45 4.63
N SER A 126 -12.85 8.97 4.97
CA SER A 126 -14.03 9.82 5.09
C SER A 126 -13.96 10.79 6.28
N LEU A 127 -13.24 10.43 7.34
CA LEU A 127 -13.09 11.24 8.55
C LEU A 127 -11.97 12.28 8.44
N ALA A 128 -10.83 11.93 7.86
CA ALA A 128 -9.62 12.76 7.86
C ALA A 128 -8.88 12.78 6.51
N GLY A 129 -9.57 12.43 5.42
CA GLY A 129 -8.99 12.45 4.07
C GLY A 129 -7.76 11.56 3.93
N VAL A 130 -6.78 12.02 3.15
CA VAL A 130 -5.54 11.27 2.90
C VAL A 130 -4.78 10.95 4.18
N VAL A 131 -4.73 11.88 5.13
CA VAL A 131 -4.07 11.66 6.42
C VAL A 131 -4.75 10.54 7.20
N GLY A 132 -6.08 10.49 7.18
CA GLY A 132 -6.85 9.39 7.77
C GLY A 132 -6.50 8.05 7.13
N MET A 133 -6.43 7.98 5.81
CA MET A 133 -6.03 6.75 5.09
C MET A 133 -4.63 6.27 5.47
N LEU A 134 -3.67 7.18 5.59
CA LEU A 134 -2.29 6.87 6.00
C LEU A 134 -2.20 6.31 7.43
N LEU A 135 -3.01 6.86 8.33
CA LEU A 135 -3.04 6.45 9.73
C LEU A 135 -4.02 5.30 10.01
N ALA A 136 -4.78 4.86 9.02
CA ALA A 136 -5.81 3.84 9.17
C ALA A 136 -5.28 2.53 9.75
N ILE A 137 -4.18 2.01 9.21
CA ILE A 137 -3.57 0.75 9.65
C ILE A 137 -2.97 0.85 11.06
N PRO A 138 -2.14 1.86 11.40
CA PRO A 138 -1.69 2.04 12.79
C PRO A 138 -2.84 2.17 13.78
N ALA A 139 -3.84 3.00 13.47
CA ALA A 139 -5.00 3.20 14.34
C ALA A 139 -5.77 1.89 14.54
N TYR A 140 -6.03 1.14 13.47
CA TYR A 140 -6.66 -0.18 13.54
C TYR A 140 -5.89 -1.15 14.42
N ASN A 141 -4.55 -1.23 14.27
CA ASN A 141 -3.72 -2.10 15.09
C ASN A 141 -3.78 -1.73 16.58
N VAL A 142 -3.74 -0.43 16.90
CA VAL A 142 -3.89 0.06 18.26
C VAL A 142 -5.25 -0.33 18.83
N ILE A 143 -6.34 -0.03 18.12
CA ILE A 143 -7.70 -0.38 18.53
C ILE A 143 -7.84 -1.89 18.76
N ARG A 144 -7.29 -2.69 17.84
CA ARG A 144 -7.36 -4.16 17.95
C ARG A 144 -6.62 -4.71 19.15
N VAL A 145 -5.44 -4.14 19.48
CA VAL A 145 -4.69 -4.53 20.69
C VAL A 145 -5.49 -4.17 21.94
N PHE A 146 -6.02 -2.95 22.02
CA PHE A 146 -6.86 -2.54 23.14
C PHE A 146 -8.12 -3.38 23.26
N ALA A 147 -8.81 -3.65 22.16
CA ALA A 147 -9.99 -4.51 22.15
C ALA A 147 -9.67 -5.91 22.67
N LYS A 148 -8.57 -6.50 22.18
CA LYS A 148 -8.12 -7.82 22.63
C LYS A 148 -7.84 -7.84 24.15
N GLU A 149 -7.10 -6.85 24.64
CA GLU A 149 -6.76 -6.72 26.08
C GLU A 149 -8.03 -6.53 26.92
N PHE A 150 -8.94 -5.66 26.46
CA PHE A 150 -10.20 -5.39 27.15
C PHE A 150 -11.09 -6.62 27.22
N PHE A 151 -11.29 -7.33 26.09
CA PHE A 151 -12.13 -8.52 26.05
C PHE A 151 -11.50 -9.74 26.76
N TYR A 152 -10.16 -9.83 26.75
CA TYR A 152 -9.46 -10.91 27.46
C TYR A 152 -9.66 -10.83 28.98
N ASN A 153 -9.79 -9.63 29.55
CA ASN A 153 -10.01 -9.39 30.96
C ASN A 153 -11.48 -9.60 31.42
N PHE A 154 -12.40 -9.78 30.45
CA PHE A 154 -13.78 -10.11 30.81
C PHE A 154 -13.90 -11.61 31.08
N ARG A 155 -14.15 -11.97 32.39
CA ARG A 155 -14.36 -13.35 32.85
C ARG A 155 -15.41 -14.14 32.06
N VAL A 156 -16.36 -13.46 31.42
CA VAL A 156 -17.41 -14.08 30.58
C VAL A 156 -16.83 -14.71 29.34
N VAL A 157 -15.82 -14.07 28.71
CA VAL A 157 -15.16 -14.57 27.48
C VAL A 157 -14.25 -15.76 27.81
N GLN A 158 -13.57 -15.74 28.96
CA GLN A 158 -12.78 -16.89 29.44
C GLN A 158 -13.63 -18.14 29.61
N LYS A 159 -14.82 -18.02 30.27
CA LYS A 159 -15.73 -19.16 30.43
C LYS A 159 -16.32 -19.71 29.16
N LEU A 160 -16.45 -18.89 28.10
CA LEU A 160 -16.95 -19.34 26.79
C LEU A 160 -15.86 -20.02 25.94
N THR A 161 -14.59 -19.73 26.20
CA THR A 161 -13.46 -20.34 25.49
C THR A 161 -12.85 -21.54 26.17
N GLU A 162 -13.17 -21.80 27.45
CA GLU A 162 -12.73 -23.01 28.18
C GLU A 162 -13.47 -24.29 27.74
N HIS A 163 -14.53 -24.18 26.92
CA HIS A 163 -15.34 -25.31 26.44
C HIS A 163 -15.24 -25.55 24.93
N ILE A 164 -14.25 -24.96 24.24
CA ILE A 164 -13.93 -25.24 22.84
C ILE A 164 -12.50 -25.74 22.76
#